data_2c8cc11c068152802f08954a38d9d0a5
#
_entry.id   2c8cc11c068152802f08954a38d9d0a5
#
_cell.length_a   1.000
_cell.length_b   1.000
_cell.length_c   1.000
_cell.angle_alpha   90.00
_cell.angle_beta   90.00
_cell.angle_gamma   90.00
#
_symmetry.space_group_name_H-M   'P 1'
#
loop_
_entity.id
_entity.type
_entity.pdbx_description
1 polymer ?
#
loop_
_entity_poly.entity_id
_entity_poly.type
_entity_poly.pdbx_seq_one_letter_code
_entity_poly.pdbx_strand_id
1 'polypeptide(L)'
;QIDFQLAEKFGMVYIDRDGQKKYPYVIHRTSIGCYERTLALLIEKYAGALPTWIAPVQVKVLPIVDKHHDYARQVAGKLQDAGIRAEVDYRNEKIGYKIREAQMEKVPYMLVLGDKEAENGQVAVRSRKDGDLGPMLLDDFIARITEEVRSKAK
;
A
#
# COMPACT_ATOMS: atom_id res chain seq x y z
N GLN A 1 -7.73 -19.23 -22.53
CA GLN A 1 -7.20 -20.39 -23.25
C GLN A 1 -8.07 -21.60 -22.98
N ILE A 2 -8.38 -22.37 -24.02
CA ILE A 2 -9.07 -23.66 -23.89
C ILE A 2 -8.04 -24.74 -24.21
N ASP A 3 -7.90 -25.71 -23.32
CA ASP A 3 -6.98 -26.84 -23.45
C ASP A 3 -7.77 -28.13 -23.64
N PHE A 4 -7.51 -28.84 -24.72
CA PHE A 4 -8.18 -30.09 -25.09
C PHE A 4 -7.37 -31.34 -24.72
N GLN A 5 -6.11 -31.19 -24.34
CA GLN A 5 -5.19 -32.31 -24.10
C GLN A 5 -4.89 -32.56 -22.63
N LEU A 6 -4.98 -31.53 -21.78
CA LEU A 6 -4.55 -31.62 -20.38
C LEU A 6 -5.37 -32.63 -19.60
N ALA A 7 -6.69 -32.69 -19.84
CA ALA A 7 -7.57 -33.63 -19.17
C ALA A 7 -7.20 -35.09 -19.47
N GLU A 8 -6.89 -35.42 -20.72
CA GLU A 8 -6.47 -36.75 -21.12
C GLU A 8 -5.12 -37.12 -20.49
N LYS A 9 -4.14 -36.23 -20.50
CA LYS A 9 -2.81 -36.45 -19.90
C LYS A 9 -2.86 -36.72 -18.40
N PHE A 10 -3.81 -36.08 -17.69
CA PHE A 10 -4.00 -36.27 -16.23
C PHE A 10 -5.07 -37.30 -15.88
N GLY A 11 -5.67 -37.96 -16.87
CA GLY A 11 -6.72 -38.96 -16.65
C GLY A 11 -8.00 -38.37 -16.01
N MET A 12 -8.27 -37.08 -16.26
CA MET A 12 -9.44 -36.39 -15.73
C MET A 12 -10.67 -36.77 -16.56
N VAL A 13 -11.64 -37.45 -15.94
CA VAL A 13 -12.87 -37.88 -16.64
C VAL A 13 -14.11 -37.40 -15.89
N TYR A 14 -15.20 -37.21 -16.62
CA TYR A 14 -16.54 -37.03 -16.08
C TYR A 14 -17.52 -38.03 -16.72
N ILE A 15 -18.63 -38.29 -16.06
CA ILE A 15 -19.74 -39.09 -16.62
C ILE A 15 -20.71 -38.14 -17.27
N ASP A 16 -20.90 -38.28 -18.56
CA ASP A 16 -21.86 -37.48 -19.30
C ASP A 16 -23.31 -38.01 -19.16
N ARG A 17 -24.26 -37.27 -19.65
CA ARG A 17 -25.71 -37.61 -19.58
C ARG A 17 -26.07 -38.95 -20.23
N ASP A 18 -25.22 -39.39 -21.15
CA ASP A 18 -25.31 -40.69 -21.81
C ASP A 18 -24.71 -41.87 -21.01
N GLY A 19 -24.21 -41.59 -19.79
CA GLY A 19 -23.51 -42.55 -18.93
C GLY A 19 -22.07 -42.87 -19.34
N GLN A 20 -21.55 -42.21 -20.37
CA GLN A 20 -20.21 -42.46 -20.90
C GLN A 20 -19.17 -41.60 -20.16
N LYS A 21 -17.96 -42.17 -20.00
CA LYS A 21 -16.79 -41.41 -19.53
C LYS A 21 -16.25 -40.53 -20.66
N LYS A 22 -16.15 -39.24 -20.43
CA LYS A 22 -15.57 -38.26 -21.35
C LYS A 22 -14.51 -37.42 -20.67
N TYR A 23 -13.59 -36.87 -21.47
CA TYR A 23 -12.59 -35.92 -20.99
C TYR A 23 -13.20 -34.52 -20.99
N PRO A 24 -13.06 -33.75 -19.88
CA PRO A 24 -13.48 -32.36 -19.86
C PRO A 24 -12.52 -31.49 -20.67
N TYR A 25 -13.02 -30.35 -21.15
CA TYR A 25 -12.15 -29.29 -21.62
C TYR A 25 -11.68 -28.46 -20.42
N VAL A 26 -10.39 -28.10 -20.38
CA VAL A 26 -9.85 -27.24 -19.33
C VAL A 26 -9.83 -25.81 -19.81
N ILE A 27 -10.49 -24.92 -19.07
CA ILE A 27 -10.49 -23.49 -19.36
C ILE A 27 -9.57 -22.79 -18.40
N HIS A 28 -8.46 -22.24 -18.93
CA HIS A 28 -7.55 -21.40 -18.18
C HIS A 28 -7.98 -19.93 -18.34
N ARG A 29 -8.24 -19.30 -17.21
CA ARG A 29 -8.55 -17.88 -17.19
C ARG A 29 -7.70 -17.16 -16.18
N THR A 30 -7.13 -16.04 -16.57
CA THR A 30 -6.41 -15.14 -15.70
C THR A 30 -6.90 -13.70 -15.92
N SER A 31 -7.02 -12.92 -14.85
CA SER A 31 -7.41 -11.51 -14.91
C SER A 31 -6.22 -10.56 -14.96
N ILE A 32 -5.14 -10.89 -14.26
CA ILE A 32 -3.94 -10.05 -14.13
C ILE A 32 -2.78 -10.59 -15.00
N GLY A 33 -2.75 -11.88 -15.27
CA GLY A 33 -1.66 -12.55 -15.94
C GLY A 33 -0.49 -12.85 -15.00
N CYS A 34 0.71 -12.47 -15.40
CA CYS A 34 1.91 -12.61 -14.59
C CYS A 34 2.04 -11.39 -13.66
N TYR A 35 2.16 -11.63 -12.35
CA TYR A 35 2.29 -10.57 -11.35
C TYR A 35 3.53 -9.70 -11.58
N GLU A 36 4.65 -10.31 -11.89
CA GLU A 36 5.92 -9.63 -12.12
C GLU A 36 5.83 -8.67 -13.30
N ARG A 37 5.19 -9.07 -14.38
CA ARG A 37 4.97 -8.21 -15.55
C ARG A 37 4.04 -7.06 -15.25
N THR A 38 2.97 -7.31 -14.50
CA THR A 38 2.03 -6.26 -14.08
C THR A 38 2.72 -5.25 -13.16
N LEU A 39 3.53 -5.74 -12.20
CA LEU A 39 4.30 -4.87 -11.32
C LEU A 39 5.32 -4.03 -12.09
N ALA A 40 6.06 -4.65 -13.02
CA ALA A 40 7.01 -3.95 -13.88
C ALA A 40 6.33 -2.81 -14.68
N LEU A 41 5.17 -3.09 -15.26
CA LEU A 41 4.36 -2.07 -15.96
C LEU A 41 3.95 -0.92 -15.04
N LEU A 42 3.55 -1.20 -13.81
CA LEU A 42 3.16 -0.17 -12.84
C LEU A 42 4.38 0.68 -12.42
N ILE A 43 5.52 0.05 -12.16
CA ILE A 43 6.76 0.76 -11.82
C ILE A 43 7.19 1.66 -12.97
N GLU A 44 7.17 1.17 -14.21
CA GLU A 44 7.49 1.95 -15.41
C GLU A 44 6.51 3.12 -15.58
N LYS A 45 5.21 2.85 -15.54
CA LYS A 45 4.15 3.86 -15.72
C LYS A 45 4.23 5.01 -14.72
N TYR A 46 4.52 4.72 -13.46
CA TYR A 46 4.56 5.69 -12.38
C TYR A 46 5.98 6.13 -12.00
N ALA A 47 7.00 5.66 -12.73
CA ALA A 47 8.41 5.87 -12.39
C ALA A 47 8.71 5.54 -10.90
N GLY A 48 8.06 4.50 -10.36
CA GLY A 48 8.15 4.10 -8.96
C GLY A 48 7.32 4.93 -7.97
N ALA A 49 6.75 6.07 -8.38
CA ALA A 49 5.89 6.90 -7.52
C ALA A 49 4.44 6.40 -7.56
N LEU A 50 4.22 5.20 -7.05
CA LEU A 50 2.91 4.56 -7.08
C LEU A 50 1.82 5.42 -6.44
N PRO A 51 0.57 5.43 -6.97
CA PRO A 51 -0.57 6.05 -6.31
C PRO A 51 -0.79 5.50 -4.90
N THR A 52 -1.33 6.32 -3.99
CA THR A 52 -1.46 6.00 -2.57
C THR A 52 -2.17 4.67 -2.34
N TRP A 53 -3.21 4.36 -3.11
CA TRP A 53 -4.02 3.13 -2.91
C TRP A 53 -3.26 1.82 -3.19
N ILE A 54 -2.19 1.84 -4.04
CA ILE A 54 -1.34 0.67 -4.35
C ILE A 54 0.09 0.80 -3.80
N ALA A 55 0.45 1.91 -3.16
CA ALA A 55 1.78 2.06 -2.56
C ALA A 55 1.99 1.02 -1.45
N PRO A 56 3.10 0.27 -1.41
CA PRO A 56 3.39 -0.69 -0.35
C PRO A 56 3.40 -0.04 1.03
N VAL A 57 4.04 1.12 1.15
CA VAL A 57 4.00 2.02 2.31
C VAL A 57 3.26 3.27 1.89
N GLN A 58 2.12 3.54 2.53
CA GLN A 58 1.28 4.71 2.23
C GLN A 58 1.69 5.92 3.06
N VAL A 59 2.11 5.66 4.29
CA VAL A 59 2.48 6.68 5.27
C VAL A 59 3.76 6.27 5.97
N LYS A 60 4.73 7.19 6.04
CA LYS A 60 5.93 7.05 6.87
C LYS A 60 5.84 8.01 8.05
N VAL A 61 5.86 7.46 9.27
CA VAL A 61 5.79 8.25 10.51
C VAL A 61 7.20 8.53 10.98
N LEU A 62 7.54 9.81 11.15
CA LEU A 62 8.89 10.30 11.39
C LEU A 62 8.96 11.06 12.74
N PRO A 63 9.20 10.37 13.86
CA PRO A 63 9.45 11.03 15.13
C PRO A 63 10.78 11.80 15.05
N ILE A 64 10.79 13.05 15.60
CA ILE A 64 11.97 13.93 15.58
C ILE A 64 13.03 13.42 16.56
N VAL A 65 12.61 12.97 17.75
CA VAL A 65 13.47 12.46 18.82
C VAL A 65 12.81 11.26 19.51
N ASP A 66 13.59 10.49 20.26
CA ASP A 66 13.16 9.23 20.89
C ASP A 66 11.94 9.39 21.82
N LYS A 67 11.81 10.54 22.51
CA LYS A 67 10.66 10.81 23.38
C LYS A 67 9.31 10.79 22.65
N HIS A 68 9.31 10.93 21.32
CA HIS A 68 8.10 10.88 20.49
C HIS A 68 7.78 9.47 19.97
N HIS A 69 8.59 8.45 20.30
CA HIS A 69 8.39 7.08 19.83
C HIS A 69 7.06 6.48 20.29
N ASP A 70 6.63 6.77 21.52
CA ASP A 70 5.34 6.28 22.03
C ASP A 70 4.16 6.90 21.30
N TYR A 71 4.22 8.20 21.02
CA TYR A 71 3.23 8.88 20.21
C TYR A 71 3.24 8.36 18.76
N ALA A 72 4.41 8.17 18.18
CA ALA A 72 4.55 7.60 16.84
C ALA A 72 3.94 6.19 16.73
N ARG A 73 4.09 5.37 17.78
CA ARG A 73 3.46 4.05 17.86
C ARG A 73 1.93 4.14 17.91
N GLN A 74 1.39 5.08 18.68
CA GLN A 74 -0.06 5.32 18.75
C GLN A 74 -0.60 5.79 17.40
N VAL A 75 0.08 6.73 16.73
CA VAL A 75 -0.29 7.23 15.39
C VAL A 75 -0.28 6.08 14.38
N ALA A 76 0.79 5.28 14.35
CA ALA A 76 0.88 4.13 13.44
C ALA A 76 -0.20 3.08 13.72
N GLY A 77 -0.50 2.80 15.00
CA GLY A 77 -1.57 1.88 15.37
C GLY A 77 -2.93 2.34 14.83
N LYS A 78 -3.30 3.60 15.04
CA LYS A 78 -4.57 4.16 14.52
C LYS A 78 -4.64 4.12 12.98
N LEU A 79 -3.54 4.37 12.29
CA LEU A 79 -3.46 4.24 10.83
C LEU A 79 -3.69 2.80 10.38
N GLN A 80 -3.03 1.84 11.04
CA GLN A 80 -3.16 0.41 10.73
C GLN A 80 -4.57 -0.10 11.01
N ASP A 81 -5.20 0.32 12.12
CA ASP A 81 -6.60 0.01 12.46
C ASP A 81 -7.58 0.54 11.39
N ALA A 82 -7.24 1.67 10.76
CA ALA A 82 -7.97 2.21 9.61
C ALA A 82 -7.62 1.54 8.26
N GLY A 83 -6.78 0.50 8.26
CA GLY A 83 -6.37 -0.22 7.06
C GLY A 83 -5.31 0.49 6.23
N ILE A 84 -4.63 1.50 6.78
CA ILE A 84 -3.55 2.23 6.11
C ILE A 84 -2.19 1.57 6.40
N ARG A 85 -1.43 1.30 5.35
CA ARG A 85 -0.08 0.72 5.46
C ARG A 85 0.91 1.80 5.90
N ALA A 86 1.18 1.83 7.21
CA ALA A 86 2.06 2.79 7.84
C ALA A 86 3.32 2.13 8.41
N GLU A 87 4.46 2.78 8.25
CA GLU A 87 5.73 2.42 8.86
C GLU A 87 6.28 3.55 9.72
N VAL A 88 6.97 3.23 10.82
CA VAL A 88 7.62 4.21 11.69
C VAL A 88 9.13 4.10 11.55
N ASP A 89 9.79 5.23 11.36
CA ASP A 89 11.25 5.31 11.35
C ASP A 89 11.79 5.64 12.75
N TYR A 90 12.13 4.59 13.48
CA TYR A 90 12.67 4.71 14.86
C TYR A 90 14.18 4.98 14.91
N ARG A 91 14.86 5.12 13.77
CA ARG A 91 16.30 5.36 13.76
C ARG A 91 16.63 6.70 14.42
N ASN A 92 17.76 6.72 15.12
CA ASN A 92 18.28 7.96 15.71
C ASN A 92 19.06 8.77 14.67
N GLU A 93 18.31 9.38 13.73
CA GLU A 93 18.82 10.18 12.63
C GLU A 93 18.16 11.56 12.61
N LYS A 94 18.86 12.54 12.02
CA LYS A 94 18.32 13.89 11.85
C LYS A 94 17.04 13.85 11.02
N ILE A 95 16.03 14.59 11.45
CA ILE A 95 14.72 14.60 10.76
C ILE A 95 14.81 14.93 9.27
N GLY A 96 15.70 15.85 8.90
CA GLY A 96 15.93 16.17 7.47
C GLY A 96 16.45 15.00 6.65
N TYR A 97 17.25 14.12 7.26
CA TYR A 97 17.73 12.89 6.63
C TYR A 97 16.58 11.89 6.44
N LYS A 98 15.79 11.65 7.49
CA LYS A 98 14.59 10.78 7.42
C LYS A 98 13.60 11.23 6.35
N ILE A 99 13.33 12.55 6.27
CA ILE A 99 12.46 13.13 5.25
C ILE A 99 13.04 12.87 3.85
N ARG A 100 14.34 13.11 3.65
CA ARG A 100 14.98 12.91 2.35
C ARG A 100 14.92 11.44 1.90
N GLU A 101 15.18 10.50 2.80
CA GLU A 101 15.06 9.07 2.46
C GLU A 101 13.64 8.69 2.08
N ALA A 102 12.64 9.09 2.87
CA ALA A 102 11.24 8.83 2.56
C ALA A 102 10.81 9.45 1.20
N GLN A 103 11.39 10.61 0.84
CA GLN A 103 11.22 11.19 -0.49
C GLN A 103 11.86 10.35 -1.60
N MET A 104 13.06 9.81 -1.37
CA MET A 104 13.75 8.93 -2.32
C MET A 104 13.00 7.60 -2.50
N GLU A 105 12.40 7.08 -1.44
CA GLU A 105 11.50 5.91 -1.47
C GLU A 105 10.16 6.22 -2.15
N LYS A 106 9.88 7.48 -2.45
CA LYS A 106 8.64 7.96 -3.09
C LYS A 106 7.38 7.64 -2.30
N VAL A 107 7.48 7.62 -0.97
CA VAL A 107 6.33 7.41 -0.08
C VAL A 107 5.29 8.52 -0.29
N PRO A 108 3.99 8.19 -0.42
CA PRO A 108 2.92 9.18 -0.65
C PRO A 108 2.83 10.25 0.44
N TYR A 109 2.88 9.84 1.71
CA TYR A 109 2.76 10.74 2.86
C TYR A 109 3.83 10.50 3.91
N MET A 110 4.28 11.58 4.53
CA MET A 110 5.14 11.58 5.72
C MET A 110 4.43 12.34 6.83
N LEU A 111 4.45 11.80 8.05
CA LEU A 111 3.95 12.44 9.26
C LEU A 111 5.13 12.74 10.17
N VAL A 112 5.48 14.01 10.29
CA VAL A 112 6.54 14.45 11.19
C VAL A 112 5.93 14.72 12.56
N LEU A 113 6.55 14.16 13.60
CA LEU A 113 6.05 14.23 14.96
C LEU A 113 7.10 14.88 15.88
N GLY A 114 6.76 16.07 16.37
CA GLY A 114 7.51 16.82 17.36
C GLY A 114 6.69 17.04 18.63
N ASP A 115 7.19 17.94 19.50
CA ASP A 115 6.54 18.25 20.78
C ASP A 115 5.12 18.81 20.59
N LYS A 116 4.95 19.75 19.67
CA LYS A 116 3.68 20.39 19.39
C LYS A 116 2.63 19.40 18.89
N GLU A 117 3.03 18.50 18.01
CA GLU A 117 2.17 17.46 17.47
C GLU A 117 1.73 16.50 18.57
N ALA A 118 2.67 16.05 19.40
CA ALA A 118 2.37 15.12 20.50
C ALA A 118 1.45 15.74 21.59
N GLU A 119 1.66 17.03 21.93
CA GLU A 119 0.83 17.73 22.93
C GLU A 119 -0.60 17.99 22.44
N ASN A 120 -0.78 18.25 21.13
CA ASN A 120 -2.07 18.63 20.56
C ASN A 120 -2.80 17.45 19.87
N GLY A 121 -2.26 16.26 19.88
CA GLY A 121 -2.84 15.12 19.17
C GLY A 121 -2.85 15.29 17.64
N GLN A 122 -1.91 16.07 17.11
CA GLN A 122 -1.77 16.43 15.70
C GLN A 122 -0.63 15.69 15.03
N VAL A 123 -0.59 15.80 13.72
CA VAL A 123 0.51 15.31 12.86
C VAL A 123 0.88 16.40 11.85
N ALA A 124 2.15 16.66 11.66
CA ALA A 124 2.61 17.56 10.60
C ALA A 124 2.73 16.75 9.30
N VAL A 125 1.82 16.99 8.37
CA VAL A 125 1.64 16.19 7.16
C VAL A 125 2.46 16.75 6.01
N ARG A 126 3.20 15.87 5.35
CA ARG A 126 3.86 16.16 4.08
C ARG A 126 3.39 15.19 3.00
N SER A 127 2.88 15.72 1.92
CA SER A 127 2.47 14.97 0.73
C SER A 127 3.60 14.96 -0.29
N ARG A 128 3.81 13.83 -0.95
CA ARG A 128 4.72 13.76 -2.10
C ARG A 128 4.29 14.68 -3.23
N LYS A 129 2.98 14.82 -3.44
CA LYS A 129 2.38 15.59 -4.53
C LYS A 129 2.31 17.09 -4.20
N ASP A 130 1.80 17.42 -3.02
CA ASP A 130 1.40 18.78 -2.66
C ASP A 130 2.43 19.48 -1.73
N GLY A 131 3.47 18.77 -1.30
CA GLY A 131 4.49 19.31 -0.39
C GLY A 131 4.02 19.35 1.05
N ASP A 132 4.37 20.40 1.77
CA ASP A 132 4.05 20.57 3.19
C ASP A 132 2.60 21.06 3.35
N LEU A 133 1.76 20.22 3.98
CA LEU A 133 0.36 20.52 4.25
C LEU A 133 0.14 21.12 5.66
N GLY A 134 1.20 21.19 6.46
CA GLY A 134 1.13 21.68 7.83
C GLY A 134 0.53 20.70 8.83
N PRO A 135 0.30 21.17 10.06
CA PRO A 135 -0.30 20.36 11.12
C PRO A 135 -1.80 20.17 10.90
N MET A 136 -2.30 18.97 11.18
CA MET A 136 -3.73 18.66 11.22
C MET A 136 -4.01 17.60 12.28
N LEU A 137 -5.26 17.42 12.68
CA LEU A 137 -5.65 16.34 13.58
C LEU A 137 -5.43 14.99 12.90
N LEU A 138 -5.01 14.01 13.69
CA LEU A 138 -4.77 12.67 13.16
C LEU A 138 -6.02 12.07 12.51
N ASP A 139 -7.19 12.26 13.12
CA ASP A 139 -8.44 11.71 12.61
C ASP A 139 -8.85 12.36 11.27
N ASP A 140 -8.57 13.65 11.08
CA ASP A 140 -8.80 14.36 9.81
C ASP A 140 -7.87 13.82 8.71
N PHE A 141 -6.61 13.55 9.05
CA PHE A 141 -5.66 12.91 8.12
C PHE A 141 -6.12 11.51 7.73
N ILE A 142 -6.57 10.70 8.71
CA ILE A 142 -7.09 9.35 8.45
C ILE A 142 -8.30 9.40 7.50
N ALA A 143 -9.25 10.31 7.76
CA ALA A 143 -10.41 10.49 6.89
C ALA A 143 -10.01 10.86 5.46
N ARG A 144 -9.06 11.80 5.31
CA ARG A 144 -8.54 12.25 4.01
C ARG A 144 -7.88 11.12 3.22
N ILE A 145 -6.93 10.40 3.83
CA ILE A 145 -6.21 9.34 3.13
C ILE A 145 -7.11 8.14 2.82
N THR A 146 -8.05 7.82 3.70
CA THR A 146 -9.03 6.75 3.46
C THR A 146 -9.89 7.06 2.25
N GLU A 147 -10.36 8.30 2.10
CA GLU A 147 -11.13 8.71 0.92
C GLU A 147 -10.29 8.68 -0.35
N GLU A 148 -9.02 9.11 -0.30
CA GLU A 148 -8.09 9.04 -1.42
C GLU A 148 -7.87 7.58 -1.87
N VAL A 149 -7.66 6.66 -0.91
CA VAL A 149 -7.50 5.23 -1.19
C VAL A 149 -8.78 4.64 -1.78
N ARG A 150 -9.95 4.98 -1.23
CA ARG A 150 -11.26 4.50 -1.67
C ARG A 150 -11.60 4.95 -3.08
N SER A 151 -11.34 6.21 -3.41
CA SER A 151 -11.57 6.80 -4.73
C SER A 151 -10.53 6.36 -5.78
N LYS A 152 -9.46 5.64 -5.35
CA LYS A 152 -8.32 5.27 -6.20
C LYS A 152 -7.73 6.48 -6.94
N ALA A 153 -7.61 7.60 -6.24
CA ALA A 153 -7.06 8.84 -6.78
C ALA A 153 -5.64 8.62 -7.36
N LYS A 154 -5.35 9.36 -8.45
CA LYS A 154 -4.06 9.31 -9.18
C LYS A 154 -3.14 10.44 -8.75
#